data_2482f3ce44fb8c3d83c8ee4a2ad0f124
#
_entry.id   2482f3ce44fb8c3d83c8ee4a2ad0f124
#
_cell.length_a   1.000
_cell.length_b   1.000
_cell.length_c   1.000
_cell.angle_alpha   90.00
_cell.angle_beta   90.00
_cell.angle_gamma   90.00
#
_symmetry.space_group_name_H-M   'P 1'
#
loop_
_entity.id
_entity.type
_entity.pdbx_description
1 polymer ?
#
loop_
_entity_poly.entity_id
_entity_poly.type
_entity_poly.pdbx_seq_one_letter_code
_entity_poly.pdbx_strand_id
1 'polypeptide(L)' 'MSIGIIIASHGEFAAGIHQSGSMIFGEQEKVQVVTFMPNEGPDDLYAKFNDAVASFDADDEVLVLADLWS' A
#
# COMPACT_ATOMS: atom_id res chain seq x y z
N MET A 1 1.10 -18.40 -8.17
CA MET A 1 1.43 -17.02 -8.51
C MET A 1 0.22 -16.14 -8.35
N SER A 2 0.35 -15.03 -7.66
CA SER A 2 -0.73 -14.07 -7.41
C SER A 2 -0.25 -12.66 -7.67
N ILE A 3 -1.17 -11.72 -7.59
CA ILE A 3 -0.85 -10.31 -7.70
C ILE A 3 -1.06 -9.66 -6.34
N GLY A 4 0.00 -9.06 -5.80
CA GLY A 4 -0.10 -8.23 -4.61
C GLY A 4 -0.29 -6.78 -5.01
N ILE A 5 -1.01 -6.02 -4.21
CA ILE A 5 -1.30 -4.62 -4.50
C ILE A 5 -0.82 -3.76 -3.33
N ILE A 6 -0.06 -2.72 -3.64
CA ILE A 6 0.30 -1.70 -2.65
C ILE A 6 -0.42 -0.41 -3.06
N ILE A 7 -1.22 0.13 -2.14
CA ILE A 7 -1.86 1.43 -2.33
C ILE A 7 -1.07 2.44 -1.53
N ALA A 8 -0.45 3.39 -2.21
CA ALA A 8 0.42 4.38 -1.57
C ALA A 8 -0.12 5.78 -1.80
N SER A 9 -0.15 6.60 -0.75
CA SER A 9 -0.66 7.96 -0.87
C SER A 9 -0.05 8.88 0.19
N HIS A 10 -0.20 10.19 -0.04
CA HIS A 10 0.08 11.20 0.96
C HIS A 10 -1.08 11.25 1.96
N GLY A 11 -0.74 11.40 3.24
CA GLY A 11 -1.74 11.37 4.30
C GLY A 11 -2.43 10.02 4.37
N GLU A 12 -3.69 10.01 4.73
CA GLU A 12 -4.43 8.77 4.95
C GLU A 12 -5.37 8.39 3.80
N PHE A 13 -5.15 8.97 2.63
CA PHE A 13 -6.03 8.74 1.48
C PHE A 13 -6.08 7.26 1.09
N ALA A 14 -4.91 6.61 1.02
CA ALA A 14 -4.85 5.20 0.66
C ALA A 14 -5.56 4.32 1.69
N ALA A 15 -5.41 4.65 2.97
CA ALA A 15 -6.08 3.90 4.03
C ALA A 15 -7.60 4.05 3.92
N GLY A 16 -8.09 5.26 3.59
CA GLY A 16 -9.51 5.51 3.40
C GLY A 16 -10.08 4.76 2.21
N ILE A 17 -9.38 4.74 1.10
CA ILE A 17 -9.81 4.00 -0.09
C ILE A 17 -9.85 2.49 0.19
N HIS A 18 -8.84 1.99 0.89
CA HIS A 18 -8.80 0.57 1.25
C HIS A 18 -9.98 0.22 2.16
N GLN A 19 -10.26 1.06 3.14
CA GLN A 19 -11.40 0.86 4.03
C GLN A 19 -12.72 0.83 3.27
N SER A 20 -12.93 1.82 2.41
CA SER A 20 -14.17 1.91 1.63
C SER A 20 -14.32 0.71 0.70
N GLY A 21 -13.26 0.30 0.04
CA GLY A 21 -13.28 -0.87 -0.83
C GLY A 21 -13.59 -2.15 -0.06
N SER A 22 -13.02 -2.29 1.12
CA SER A 22 -13.26 -3.47 1.96
C SER A 22 -14.72 -3.57 2.41
N MET A 23 -15.38 -2.43 2.61
CA MET A 23 -16.80 -2.41 2.97
C MET A 23 -17.69 -2.89 1.84
N ILE A 24 -17.27 -2.69 0.60
CA ILE A 24 -18.06 -3.04 -0.59
C ILE A 24 -17.74 -4.45 -1.09
N PHE A 25 -16.46 -4.78 -1.16
CA PHE A 25 -15.96 -6.01 -1.78
C PHE A 25 -15.46 -7.05 -0.79
N GLY A 26 -15.43 -6.74 0.49
CA GLY A 26 -14.85 -7.59 1.52
C GLY A 26 -13.34 -7.40 1.64
N GLU A 27 -12.75 -8.01 2.65
CA GLU A 27 -11.32 -7.91 2.89
C GLU A 27 -10.50 -8.56 1.78
N GLN A 28 -9.40 -7.92 1.42
CA GLN A 28 -8.47 -8.42 0.41
C GLN A 28 -7.18 -8.85 1.12
N GLU A 29 -6.75 -10.07 0.89
CA GLU A 29 -5.59 -10.63 1.58
C GLU A 29 -4.26 -10.09 1.09
N LYS A 30 -4.15 -9.77 -0.18
CA LYS A 30 -2.89 -9.36 -0.77
C LYS A 30 -2.88 -7.87 -1.13
N VAL A 31 -3.39 -7.05 -0.22
CA VAL A 31 -3.38 -5.59 -0.37
C VAL A 31 -2.69 -4.98 0.85
N GLN A 32 -1.69 -4.16 0.59
CA GLN A 32 -0.98 -3.42 1.62
C GLN A 32 -1.17 -1.92 1.38
N VAL A 33 -1.26 -1.17 2.46
CA VAL A 33 -1.44 0.28 2.40
C VAL A 33 -0.19 0.95 2.93
N VAL A 34 0.34 1.90 2.16
CA VAL A 34 1.49 2.71 2.57
C VAL A 34 1.07 4.17 2.57
N THR A 35 1.13 4.80 3.73
CA THR A 35 0.78 6.21 3.88
C THR A 35 2.02 7.03 4.16
N PHE A 36 2.13 8.19 3.53
CA PHE A 36 3.22 9.14 3.79
C PHE A 36 2.65 10.33 4.56
N MET A 37 2.94 10.36 5.84
CA MET A 37 2.39 11.37 6.74
C MET A 37 3.24 12.63 6.75
N PRO A 38 2.67 13.80 7.13
CA PRO A 38 3.40 15.07 7.05
C PRO A 38 4.68 15.14 7.87
N ASN A 39 4.77 14.36 8.94
CA ASN A 39 5.94 14.36 9.82
C ASN A 39 6.97 13.29 9.46
N GLU A 40 6.77 12.58 8.36
CA GLU A 40 7.68 11.51 7.95
C GLU A 40 8.61 11.97 6.85
N GLY A 41 9.81 11.41 6.85
CA GLY A 41 10.80 11.66 5.81
C GLY A 41 10.88 10.51 4.81
N PRO A 42 11.76 10.63 3.79
CA PRO A 42 11.91 9.59 2.78
C PRO A 42 12.32 8.22 3.36
N ASP A 43 13.08 8.21 4.45
CA ASP A 43 13.51 6.97 5.08
C ASP A 43 12.32 6.20 5.66
N ASP A 44 11.36 6.92 6.23
CA ASP A 44 10.16 6.31 6.78
C ASP A 44 9.33 5.67 5.67
N LEU A 45 9.16 6.37 4.56
CA LEU A 45 8.43 5.85 3.41
C LEU A 45 9.11 4.61 2.84
N TYR A 46 10.44 4.66 2.75
CA TYR A 46 11.21 3.53 2.23
C TYR A 46 11.03 2.28 3.11
N ALA A 47 11.08 2.47 4.43
CA ALA A 47 10.88 1.36 5.37
C ALA A 47 9.48 0.76 5.24
N LYS A 48 8.45 1.61 5.07
CA LYS A 48 7.08 1.15 4.89
C LYS A 48 6.92 0.34 3.61
N PHE A 49 7.53 0.78 2.52
CA PHE A 49 7.51 0.03 1.27
C PHE A 49 8.20 -1.31 1.39
N ASN A 50 9.36 -1.35 2.03
CA ASN A 50 10.08 -2.59 2.23
C ASN A 50 9.26 -3.59 3.05
N ASP A 51 8.61 -3.13 4.10
CA ASP A 51 7.75 -3.99 4.93
C ASP A 51 6.55 -4.51 4.13
N ALA A 52 5.95 -3.65 3.31
CA ALA A 52 4.82 -4.04 2.48
C ALA A 52 5.22 -5.10 1.46
N VAL A 53 6.34 -4.89 0.78
CA VAL A 53 6.84 -5.85 -0.21
C VAL A 53 7.19 -7.19 0.45
N ALA A 54 7.79 -7.14 1.65
CA ALA A 54 8.18 -8.35 2.36
C ALA A 54 6.97 -9.19 2.81
N SER A 55 5.78 -8.59 2.85
CA SER A 55 4.56 -9.32 3.24
C SER A 55 4.04 -10.23 2.13
N PHE A 56 4.51 -10.05 0.89
CA PHE A 56 4.07 -10.86 -0.25
C PHE A 56 4.99 -12.06 -0.45
N ASP A 57 4.48 -13.07 -1.13
CA ASP A 57 5.27 -14.24 -1.49
C ASP A 57 6.30 -13.89 -2.58
N ALA A 58 7.39 -14.64 -2.63
CA ALA A 58 8.48 -14.34 -3.55
C ALA A 58 8.07 -14.43 -5.02
N ASP A 59 7.07 -15.24 -5.33
CA ASP A 59 6.57 -15.44 -6.70
C ASP A 59 5.37 -14.54 -7.03
N ASP A 60 4.96 -13.68 -6.12
CA ASP A 60 3.88 -12.73 -6.40
C ASP A 60 4.38 -11.57 -7.25
N GLU A 61 3.54 -11.12 -8.17
CA GLU A 61 3.74 -9.86 -8.85
C GLU A 61 3.15 -8.75 -7.98
N VAL A 62 3.81 -7.60 -7.94
CA VAL A 62 3.37 -6.49 -7.10
C VAL A 62 3.01 -5.29 -7.98
N LEU A 63 1.78 -4.81 -7.82
CA LEU A 63 1.30 -3.60 -8.47
C LEU A 63 1.21 -2.48 -7.44
N VAL A 64 1.79 -1.33 -7.77
CA VAL A 64 1.75 -0.16 -6.89
C VAL A 64 0.84 0.90 -7.49
N LEU A 65 -0.15 1.32 -6.70
CA LEU A 65 -1.06 2.41 -7.07
C LEU A 65 -0.74 3.61 -6.18
N ALA A 66 -0.41 4.73 -6.79
CA ALA A 66 -0.01 5.93 -6.04
C ALA A 66 -0.85 7.13 -6.47
N ASP A 67 -1.12 8.03 -5.52
CA ASP A 67 -1.93 9.22 -5.78
C ASP A 67 -1.14 10.35 -6.42
N LEU A 68 0.15 10.44 -6.11
CA LEU A 68 1.01 11.52 -6.61
C LEU A 68 2.41 10.98 -6.84
N TRP A 69 2.94 11.30 -8.00
CA TRP A 69 4.30 10.92 -8.37
C TRP A 69 5.07 12.17 -8.76
N SER A 70 6.14 12.45 -8.02
CA SER A 70 6.96 13.61 -8.33
C SER A 70 8.43 13.34 -8.05
#